data_030ec5c407f80b5890d51ef38cb4fe8c
#
_entry.id   030ec5c407f80b5890d51ef38cb4fe8c
#
_cell.length_a   1.000
_cell.length_b   1.000
_cell.length_c   1.000
_cell.angle_alpha   90.00
_cell.angle_beta   90.00
_cell.angle_gamma   90.00
#
_symmetry.space_group_name_H-M   'P 1'
#
loop_
_entity.id
_entity.type
_entity.pdbx_description
1 polymer ?
#
loop_
_entity_poly.entity_id
_entity_poly.type
_entity_poly.pdbx_seq_one_letter_code
_entity_poly.pdbx_strand_id
1 'polypeptide(L)'
;MLGPRIGGALVLALVCAVAWPSAQGGGAATKHANGTLTPLPLDAGRPWGWATRAFMQNPNRKLYNTAKAKLLSGQQVFSHTQSAFNPEQYCQTAAHYDFTWFEMQHSRLRFDEVEKMMHACPGVGATPMIRMPDALEANMQKAYDLGILGTIVPTVDDVFEARDAARWARFPPIGRRSQGGSQFWNNFLNPGETYRNSIDDNVLSVVMIETVEGVDNAYEIAAMPGIDVVILGNSDLTSFSGFPQTDDRYQDLLTRVRDATYKAGKYWGNAGFQFATGNRLSPDSRFHQNGPSKDGWAPPARTGGAPANPPARGGTSGRGQ
;
A
#
# COMPACT_ATOMS: atom_id res chain seq x y z
N MET A 1 22.12 -58.96 -47.83
CA MET A 1 20.95 -58.60 -47.04
C MET A 1 21.29 -57.35 -46.28
N LEU A 2 20.72 -56.21 -46.71
CA LEU A 2 20.97 -54.89 -46.15
C LEU A 2 19.95 -54.62 -45.06
N GLY A 3 20.42 -54.34 -43.87
CA GLY A 3 19.56 -53.88 -42.73
C GLY A 3 19.36 -52.34 -42.77
N PRO A 4 18.22 -51.81 -42.29
CA PRO A 4 17.89 -50.39 -42.40
C PRO A 4 18.60 -49.51 -41.35
N ARG A 5 19.10 -48.37 -41.83
CA ARG A 5 19.67 -47.30 -41.03
C ARG A 5 18.52 -46.51 -40.41
N ILE A 6 18.52 -46.42 -39.06
CA ILE A 6 17.63 -45.55 -38.31
C ILE A 6 18.26 -44.15 -38.31
N GLY A 7 17.63 -43.23 -39.00
CA GLY A 7 17.98 -41.80 -38.97
C GLY A 7 17.42 -41.16 -37.69
N GLY A 8 18.31 -40.72 -36.80
CA GLY A 8 17.93 -39.92 -35.66
C GLY A 8 17.62 -38.50 -36.08
N ALA A 9 16.39 -38.09 -35.90
CA ALA A 9 16.00 -36.70 -36.06
C ALA A 9 16.42 -35.91 -34.80
N LEU A 10 17.34 -34.97 -34.98
CA LEU A 10 17.76 -34.03 -33.96
C LEU A 10 16.64 -32.97 -33.82
N VAL A 11 15.85 -33.04 -32.77
CA VAL A 11 14.90 -31.98 -32.46
C VAL A 11 15.68 -30.87 -31.76
N LEU A 12 15.98 -29.81 -32.54
CA LEU A 12 16.49 -28.56 -31.96
C LEU A 12 15.33 -27.86 -31.19
N ALA A 13 15.34 -27.97 -29.88
CA ALA A 13 14.49 -27.15 -29.05
C ALA A 13 14.99 -25.69 -29.09
N LEU A 14 14.28 -24.85 -29.82
CA LEU A 14 14.49 -23.41 -29.80
C LEU A 14 13.99 -22.90 -28.45
N VAL A 15 14.90 -22.73 -27.49
CA VAL A 15 14.62 -22.00 -26.25
C VAL A 15 14.56 -20.52 -26.63
N CYS A 16 13.35 -20.02 -26.88
CA CYS A 16 13.12 -18.58 -26.92
C CYS A 16 13.38 -18.01 -25.49
N ALA A 17 14.60 -17.58 -25.25
CA ALA A 17 14.90 -16.74 -24.14
C ALA A 17 14.13 -15.42 -24.32
N VAL A 18 12.98 -15.29 -23.70
CA VAL A 18 12.33 -13.99 -23.54
C VAL A 18 13.24 -13.19 -22.62
N ALA A 19 14.10 -12.38 -23.22
CA ALA A 19 14.86 -11.40 -22.49
C ALA A 19 13.85 -10.39 -21.90
N TRP A 20 13.59 -10.50 -20.62
CA TRP A 20 12.97 -9.43 -19.87
C TRP A 20 13.89 -8.21 -20.02
N PRO A 21 13.36 -7.05 -20.44
CA PRO A 21 14.17 -5.86 -20.43
C PRO A 21 14.69 -5.68 -19.00
N SER A 22 16.00 -5.79 -18.82
CA SER A 22 16.66 -5.42 -17.58
C SER A 22 16.20 -4.00 -17.26
N ALA A 23 15.57 -3.81 -16.11
CA ALA A 23 15.27 -2.49 -15.60
C ALA A 23 16.62 -1.75 -15.56
N GLN A 24 16.86 -0.89 -16.53
CA GLN A 24 18.00 0.00 -16.50
C GLN A 24 17.84 0.84 -15.26
N GLY A 25 18.84 0.80 -14.41
CA GLY A 25 18.86 1.30 -13.05
C GLY A 25 18.13 2.61 -12.91
N GLY A 26 17.02 2.59 -12.19
CA GLY A 26 16.49 3.79 -11.60
C GLY A 26 17.60 4.34 -10.71
N GLY A 27 18.14 5.49 -11.10
CA GLY A 27 19.15 6.16 -10.30
C GLY A 27 18.64 6.25 -8.87
N ALA A 28 19.47 5.91 -7.91
CA ALA A 28 19.15 6.08 -6.50
C ALA A 28 18.55 7.47 -6.31
N ALA A 29 17.39 7.54 -5.66
CA ALA A 29 16.75 8.82 -5.39
C ALA A 29 17.76 9.71 -4.65
N THR A 30 18.22 10.76 -5.32
CA THR A 30 19.20 11.67 -4.74
C THR A 30 18.50 12.57 -3.73
N LYS A 31 19.04 12.68 -2.52
CA LYS A 31 18.58 13.67 -1.55
C LYS A 31 18.90 15.08 -2.07
N HIS A 32 17.88 15.92 -2.17
CA HIS A 32 18.09 17.33 -2.33
C HIS A 32 18.71 17.92 -1.04
N ALA A 33 19.38 19.07 -1.15
CA ALA A 33 20.01 19.76 -0.02
C ALA A 33 19.01 20.10 1.12
N ASN A 34 17.71 20.14 0.83
CA ASN A 34 16.63 20.36 1.79
C ASN A 34 16.10 19.06 2.39
N GLY A 35 16.70 17.90 2.13
CA GLY A 35 16.25 16.61 2.64
C GLY A 35 15.07 15.98 1.86
N THR A 36 14.57 16.62 0.80
CA THR A 36 13.54 16.03 -0.06
C THR A 36 14.17 15.07 -1.07
N LEU A 37 13.48 13.97 -1.33
CA LEU A 37 13.89 13.06 -2.41
C LEU A 37 13.48 13.63 -3.76
N THR A 38 14.32 13.39 -4.77
CA THR A 38 13.90 13.58 -6.16
C THR A 38 12.74 12.63 -6.41
N PRO A 39 11.63 13.10 -7.05
CA PRO A 39 10.57 12.21 -7.47
C PRO A 39 11.16 11.04 -8.27
N LEU A 40 10.74 9.82 -7.94
CA LEU A 40 11.10 8.68 -8.78
C LEU A 40 10.61 8.97 -10.20
N PRO A 41 11.48 8.87 -11.23
CA PRO A 41 11.05 9.10 -12.59
C PRO A 41 9.92 8.15 -12.92
N LEU A 42 8.84 8.68 -13.50
CA LEU A 42 7.75 7.87 -14.01
C LEU A 42 8.34 6.96 -15.10
N ASP A 43 8.34 5.65 -14.84
CA ASP A 43 8.81 4.67 -15.79
C ASP A 43 7.80 4.58 -16.95
N ALA A 44 8.11 5.24 -18.05
CA ALA A 44 7.29 5.24 -19.26
C ALA A 44 7.16 3.85 -19.90
N GLY A 45 8.06 2.92 -19.57
CA GLY A 45 8.02 1.53 -20.05
C GLY A 45 7.03 0.64 -19.32
N ARG A 46 6.47 1.09 -18.19
CA ARG A 46 5.44 0.31 -17.49
C ARG A 46 4.15 0.25 -18.30
N PRO A 47 3.41 -0.87 -18.23
CA PRO A 47 2.07 -0.96 -18.83
C PRO A 47 1.07 -0.15 -17.96
N TRP A 48 1.26 1.15 -17.93
CA TRP A 48 0.32 2.05 -17.27
C TRP A 48 -1.04 1.95 -17.97
N GLY A 49 -2.09 1.92 -17.20
CA GLY A 49 -3.44 1.99 -17.75
C GLY A 49 -3.73 3.38 -18.34
N TRP A 50 -4.93 3.51 -18.89
CA TRP A 50 -5.30 4.71 -19.65
C TRP A 50 -5.24 6.01 -18.83
N ALA A 51 -5.80 6.03 -17.62
CA ALA A 51 -5.86 7.26 -16.81
C ALA A 51 -4.47 7.73 -16.38
N THR A 52 -3.57 6.82 -16.02
CA THR A 52 -2.19 7.17 -15.68
C THR A 52 -1.43 7.66 -16.91
N ARG A 53 -1.58 7.02 -18.08
CA ARG A 53 -1.00 7.52 -19.33
C ARG A 53 -1.53 8.91 -19.68
N ALA A 54 -2.83 9.14 -19.55
CA ALA A 54 -3.43 10.45 -19.78
C ALA A 54 -2.93 11.51 -18.79
N PHE A 55 -2.72 11.16 -17.52
CA PHE A 55 -2.11 12.03 -16.52
C PHE A 55 -0.67 12.40 -16.90
N MET A 56 0.15 11.43 -17.33
CA MET A 56 1.52 11.67 -17.76
C MET A 56 1.62 12.55 -19.00
N GLN A 57 0.66 12.41 -19.95
CA GLN A 57 0.60 13.19 -21.18
C GLN A 57 -0.06 14.57 -20.98
N ASN A 58 -0.96 14.68 -20.01
CA ASN A 58 -1.66 15.90 -19.67
C ASN A 58 -1.70 16.07 -18.14
N PRO A 59 -0.72 16.77 -17.55
CA PRO A 59 -0.59 16.93 -16.11
C PRO A 59 -1.76 17.69 -15.47
N ASN A 60 -2.59 18.37 -16.25
CA ASN A 60 -3.81 19.02 -15.75
C ASN A 60 -4.96 18.04 -15.51
N ARG A 61 -4.85 16.80 -15.99
CA ARG A 61 -5.86 15.77 -15.77
C ARG A 61 -5.65 15.12 -14.39
N LYS A 62 -6.72 15.06 -13.62
CA LYS A 62 -6.69 14.50 -12.26
C LYS A 62 -7.05 13.01 -12.30
N LEU A 63 -6.31 12.20 -11.53
CA LEU A 63 -6.74 10.89 -11.14
C LEU A 63 -7.81 11.00 -10.04
N TYR A 64 -8.71 10.03 -9.93
CA TYR A 64 -9.67 9.92 -8.81
C TYR A 64 -8.95 9.67 -7.50
N ASN A 65 -7.88 8.87 -7.54
CA ASN A 65 -6.99 8.64 -6.41
C ASN A 65 -6.02 9.83 -6.26
N THR A 66 -6.41 10.78 -5.42
CA THR A 66 -5.62 11.99 -5.16
C THR A 66 -4.29 11.69 -4.46
N ALA A 67 -4.24 10.68 -3.60
CA ALA A 67 -3.00 10.24 -2.96
C ALA A 67 -2.02 9.67 -4.01
N LYS A 68 -2.49 8.87 -4.97
CA LYS A 68 -1.68 8.38 -6.07
C LYS A 68 -1.15 9.51 -6.95
N ALA A 69 -1.98 10.50 -7.26
CA ALA A 69 -1.56 11.67 -8.03
C ALA A 69 -0.42 12.45 -7.34
N LYS A 70 -0.50 12.62 -6.01
CA LYS A 70 0.58 13.23 -5.21
C LYS A 70 1.85 12.40 -5.21
N LEU A 71 1.76 11.08 -5.02
CA LEU A 71 2.92 10.18 -5.10
C LEU A 71 3.60 10.27 -6.48
N LEU A 72 2.83 10.26 -7.57
CA LEU A 72 3.35 10.39 -8.93
C LEU A 72 4.06 11.74 -9.15
N SER A 73 3.68 12.79 -8.45
CA SER A 73 4.37 14.08 -8.45
C SER A 73 5.53 14.17 -7.44
N GLY A 74 5.90 13.06 -6.78
CA GLY A 74 7.00 12.98 -5.83
C GLY A 74 6.72 13.54 -4.44
N GLN A 75 5.47 13.82 -4.13
CA GLN A 75 5.07 14.37 -2.84
C GLN A 75 4.83 13.26 -1.82
N GLN A 76 4.93 13.61 -0.54
CA GLN A 76 4.52 12.75 0.57
C GLN A 76 2.99 12.75 0.69
N VAL A 77 2.43 11.62 1.14
CA VAL A 77 1.01 11.47 1.45
C VAL A 77 0.84 10.99 2.89
N PHE A 78 -0.15 11.57 3.55
CA PHE A 78 -0.47 11.32 4.95
C PHE A 78 -1.92 10.93 5.13
N SER A 79 -2.16 9.98 6.04
CA SER A 79 -3.51 9.57 6.39
C SER A 79 -3.92 10.01 7.79
N HIS A 80 -5.21 9.90 8.06
CA HIS A 80 -5.70 9.61 9.40
C HIS A 80 -6.18 8.16 9.46
N THR A 81 -6.17 7.57 10.66
CA THR A 81 -6.66 6.21 10.87
C THR A 81 -8.08 6.23 11.43
N GLN A 82 -8.99 5.54 10.73
CA GLN A 82 -10.37 5.32 11.13
C GLN A 82 -10.53 3.86 11.58
N SER A 83 -10.67 3.63 12.90
CA SER A 83 -10.72 2.28 13.49
C SER A 83 -12.10 1.93 14.08
N ALA A 84 -13.07 2.83 14.00
CA ALA A 84 -14.42 2.63 14.49
C ALA A 84 -15.44 3.24 13.53
N PHE A 85 -16.65 2.69 13.53
CA PHE A 85 -17.76 3.24 12.77
C PHE A 85 -18.21 4.58 13.36
N ASN A 86 -17.88 5.66 12.67
CA ASN A 86 -18.30 7.02 13.01
C ASN A 86 -18.33 7.89 11.74
N PRO A 87 -19.45 7.93 11.00
CA PRO A 87 -19.56 8.69 9.76
C PRO A 87 -19.32 10.20 9.94
N GLU A 88 -19.77 10.78 11.03
CA GLU A 88 -19.59 12.20 11.30
C GLU A 88 -18.10 12.55 11.48
N GLN A 89 -17.40 11.81 12.32
CA GLN A 89 -15.96 12.00 12.52
C GLN A 89 -15.19 11.76 11.23
N TYR A 90 -15.55 10.73 10.46
CA TYR A 90 -14.93 10.45 9.17
C TYR A 90 -15.06 11.66 8.23
N CYS A 91 -16.27 12.20 8.06
CA CYS A 91 -16.52 13.33 7.18
C CYS A 91 -15.78 14.59 7.62
N GLN A 92 -15.71 14.85 8.92
CA GLN A 92 -14.99 16.00 9.46
C GLN A 92 -13.47 15.88 9.29
N THR A 93 -12.93 14.68 9.39
CA THR A 93 -11.49 14.46 9.41
C THR A 93 -10.90 14.21 8.02
N ALA A 94 -11.57 13.41 7.20
CA ALA A 94 -11.03 12.94 5.93
C ALA A 94 -10.67 14.07 4.97
N ALA A 95 -11.43 15.17 4.97
CA ALA A 95 -11.17 16.33 4.11
C ALA A 95 -9.75 16.91 4.27
N HIS A 96 -9.14 16.73 5.43
CA HIS A 96 -7.85 17.31 5.80
C HIS A 96 -6.64 16.41 5.53
N TYR A 97 -6.87 15.19 5.02
CA TYR A 97 -5.80 14.22 4.77
C TYR A 97 -5.78 13.78 3.30
N ASP A 98 -4.68 13.19 2.88
CA ASP A 98 -4.54 12.69 1.50
C ASP A 98 -5.30 11.38 1.30
N PHE A 99 -5.33 10.56 2.33
CA PHE A 99 -6.12 9.32 2.33
C PHE A 99 -6.63 8.98 3.73
N THR A 100 -7.67 8.17 3.76
CA THR A 100 -8.18 7.56 4.99
C THR A 100 -7.65 6.14 5.07
N TRP A 101 -7.05 5.79 6.18
CA TRP A 101 -6.66 4.45 6.52
C TRP A 101 -7.77 3.81 7.35
N PHE A 102 -8.68 3.08 6.71
CA PHE A 102 -9.65 2.27 7.42
C PHE A 102 -8.94 1.03 7.99
N GLU A 103 -8.93 0.92 9.30
CA GLU A 103 -8.21 -0.13 10.00
C GLU A 103 -9.11 -1.34 10.21
N MET A 104 -8.90 -2.43 9.46
CA MET A 104 -9.70 -3.64 9.58
C MET A 104 -8.92 -4.86 10.08
N GLN A 105 -7.59 -4.77 10.22
CA GLN A 105 -6.78 -5.84 10.78
C GLN A 105 -6.90 -5.89 12.31
N HIS A 106 -6.78 -4.76 12.99
CA HIS A 106 -6.75 -4.68 14.46
C HIS A 106 -7.97 -3.95 15.06
N SER A 107 -9.06 -3.87 14.32
CA SER A 107 -10.30 -3.25 14.80
C SER A 107 -11.51 -4.15 14.58
N ARG A 108 -12.69 -3.65 14.98
CA ARG A 108 -13.96 -4.33 14.72
C ARG A 108 -14.70 -3.77 13.52
N LEU A 109 -14.06 -2.89 12.75
CA LEU A 109 -14.65 -2.26 11.59
C LEU A 109 -14.98 -3.29 10.51
N ARG A 110 -16.15 -3.16 9.90
CA ARG A 110 -16.65 -4.06 8.86
C ARG A 110 -16.77 -3.35 7.51
N PHE A 111 -16.80 -4.12 6.44
CA PHE A 111 -16.94 -3.58 5.07
C PHE A 111 -18.21 -2.73 4.88
N ASP A 112 -19.35 -3.15 5.44
CA ASP A 112 -20.59 -2.38 5.36
C ASP A 112 -20.54 -1.06 6.13
N GLU A 113 -19.74 -0.99 7.18
CA GLU A 113 -19.51 0.24 7.95
C GLU A 113 -18.61 1.21 7.20
N VAL A 114 -17.58 0.71 6.54
CA VAL A 114 -16.71 1.52 5.65
C VAL A 114 -17.54 2.10 4.52
N GLU A 115 -18.35 1.28 3.85
CA GLU A 115 -19.22 1.73 2.77
C GLU A 115 -20.18 2.85 3.23
N LYS A 116 -20.82 2.68 4.38
CA LYS A 116 -21.71 3.71 4.95
C LYS A 116 -21.00 5.00 5.26
N MET A 117 -19.76 4.94 5.78
CA MET A 117 -18.94 6.14 6.02
C MET A 117 -18.61 6.85 4.71
N MET A 118 -18.19 6.13 3.68
CA MET A 118 -17.89 6.73 2.37
C MET A 118 -19.13 7.38 1.74
N HIS A 119 -20.30 6.76 1.87
CA HIS A 119 -21.56 7.31 1.36
C HIS A 119 -22.09 8.49 2.18
N ALA A 120 -21.67 8.67 3.42
CA ALA A 120 -22.06 9.81 4.25
C ALA A 120 -21.52 11.15 3.72
N CYS A 121 -20.34 11.14 3.07
CA CYS A 121 -19.73 12.33 2.49
C CYS A 121 -18.99 11.98 1.18
N PRO A 122 -19.71 11.65 0.11
CA PRO A 122 -19.12 11.35 -1.17
C PRO A 122 -18.30 12.54 -1.69
N GLY A 123 -17.10 12.29 -2.18
CA GLY A 123 -16.23 13.35 -2.70
C GLY A 123 -15.50 14.17 -1.64
N VAL A 124 -15.36 13.66 -0.42
CA VAL A 124 -14.64 14.33 0.69
C VAL A 124 -13.17 14.68 0.35
N GLY A 125 -12.61 14.08 -0.69
CA GLY A 125 -11.28 14.41 -1.21
C GLY A 125 -10.14 13.53 -0.70
N ALA A 126 -10.31 12.79 0.40
CA ALA A 126 -9.35 11.79 0.82
C ALA A 126 -9.54 10.49 0.03
N THR A 127 -8.44 9.87 -0.39
CA THR A 127 -8.49 8.55 -1.01
C THR A 127 -8.89 7.50 0.03
N PRO A 128 -9.97 6.74 -0.18
CA PRO A 128 -10.35 5.67 0.75
C PRO A 128 -9.43 4.44 0.57
N MET A 129 -8.78 4.01 1.64
CA MET A 129 -7.89 2.85 1.66
C MET A 129 -8.19 1.99 2.89
N ILE A 130 -8.10 0.67 2.75
CA ILE A 130 -8.28 -0.28 3.86
C ILE A 130 -6.96 -0.98 4.18
N ARG A 131 -6.59 -1.02 5.47
CA ARG A 131 -5.68 -2.08 5.93
C ARG A 131 -6.48 -3.37 6.07
N MET A 132 -6.19 -4.30 5.17
CA MET A 132 -6.91 -5.55 5.04
C MET A 132 -6.58 -6.50 6.20
N PRO A 133 -7.52 -7.38 6.59
CA PRO A 133 -7.19 -8.47 7.49
C PRO A 133 -6.29 -9.52 6.84
N ASP A 134 -6.34 -9.65 5.52
CA ASP A 134 -5.62 -10.61 4.69
C ASP A 134 -5.66 -10.22 3.20
N ALA A 135 -5.01 -11.01 2.34
CA ALA A 135 -5.06 -10.85 0.88
C ALA A 135 -5.97 -11.90 0.19
N LEU A 136 -6.95 -12.45 0.89
CA LEU A 136 -7.87 -13.41 0.28
C LEU A 136 -8.74 -12.75 -0.78
N GLU A 137 -8.94 -13.44 -1.91
CA GLU A 137 -9.72 -12.94 -3.05
C GLU A 137 -11.06 -12.36 -2.63
N ALA A 138 -11.81 -13.05 -1.77
CA ALA A 138 -13.14 -12.63 -1.35
C ALA A 138 -13.15 -11.31 -0.58
N ASN A 139 -12.15 -11.06 0.28
CA ASN A 139 -12.03 -9.83 1.05
C ASN A 139 -11.55 -8.69 0.16
N MET A 140 -10.54 -8.93 -0.67
CA MET A 140 -10.03 -7.97 -1.64
C MET A 140 -11.11 -7.54 -2.64
N GLN A 141 -11.89 -8.50 -3.18
CA GLN A 141 -12.99 -8.23 -4.08
C GLN A 141 -14.03 -7.30 -3.43
N LYS A 142 -14.48 -7.61 -2.20
CA LYS A 142 -15.43 -6.78 -1.46
C LYS A 142 -14.91 -5.37 -1.21
N ALA A 143 -13.64 -5.23 -0.80
CA ALA A 143 -13.03 -3.94 -0.55
C ALA A 143 -13.09 -3.04 -1.80
N TYR A 144 -12.71 -3.57 -2.95
CA TYR A 144 -12.72 -2.78 -4.18
C TYR A 144 -14.12 -2.53 -4.74
N ASP A 145 -15.06 -3.45 -4.57
CA ASP A 145 -16.44 -3.29 -5.06
C ASP A 145 -17.20 -2.22 -4.28
N LEU A 146 -16.91 -2.02 -3.00
CA LEU A 146 -17.50 -0.91 -2.23
C LEU A 146 -16.86 0.47 -2.54
N GLY A 147 -15.77 0.51 -3.31
CA GLY A 147 -15.18 1.77 -3.77
C GLY A 147 -13.84 2.15 -3.15
N ILE A 148 -13.14 1.23 -2.49
CA ILE A 148 -11.77 1.48 -2.04
C ILE A 148 -10.85 1.69 -3.24
N LEU A 149 -9.94 2.65 -3.13
CA LEU A 149 -8.91 2.94 -4.14
C LEU A 149 -7.52 2.48 -3.72
N GLY A 150 -7.41 1.81 -2.59
CA GLY A 150 -6.15 1.19 -2.19
C GLY A 150 -6.32 0.23 -1.04
N THR A 151 -5.49 -0.80 -1.04
CA THR A 151 -5.40 -1.77 0.05
C THR A 151 -4.01 -1.79 0.62
N ILE A 152 -3.92 -1.93 1.93
CA ILE A 152 -2.67 -2.17 2.64
C ILE A 152 -2.76 -3.61 3.16
N VAL A 153 -1.96 -4.50 2.59
CA VAL A 153 -1.90 -5.91 2.97
C VAL A 153 -0.79 -6.09 3.98
N PRO A 154 -1.11 -6.53 5.21
CA PRO A 154 -0.12 -6.75 6.27
C PRO A 154 0.65 -8.04 6.05
N THR A 155 1.78 -8.20 6.75
CA THR A 155 2.57 -9.42 6.89
C THR A 155 2.83 -10.13 5.55
N VAL A 156 3.38 -9.38 4.59
CA VAL A 156 3.75 -9.92 3.29
C VAL A 156 5.21 -10.39 3.37
N ASP A 157 5.40 -11.70 3.37
CA ASP A 157 6.67 -12.34 3.60
C ASP A 157 7.32 -12.89 2.33
N ASP A 158 6.53 -13.15 1.30
CA ASP A 158 7.04 -13.73 0.07
C ASP A 158 6.39 -13.15 -1.22
N VAL A 159 6.90 -13.63 -2.34
CA VAL A 159 6.46 -13.22 -3.69
C VAL A 159 5.04 -13.68 -4.01
N PHE A 160 4.56 -14.77 -3.39
CA PHE A 160 3.21 -15.30 -3.66
C PHE A 160 2.16 -14.46 -2.97
N GLU A 161 2.43 -14.01 -1.75
CA GLU A 161 1.57 -13.09 -1.00
C GLU A 161 1.55 -11.70 -1.67
N ALA A 162 2.71 -11.20 -2.09
CA ALA A 162 2.79 -9.96 -2.87
C ALA A 162 2.00 -10.05 -4.19
N ARG A 163 2.08 -11.20 -4.89
CA ARG A 163 1.29 -11.46 -6.09
C ARG A 163 -0.20 -11.43 -5.79
N ASP A 164 -0.64 -12.03 -4.69
CA ASP A 164 -2.06 -12.08 -4.32
C ASP A 164 -2.57 -10.68 -3.98
N ALA A 165 -1.81 -9.89 -3.22
CA ALA A 165 -2.11 -8.48 -2.98
C ALA A 165 -2.26 -7.66 -4.27
N ALA A 166 -1.41 -7.90 -5.26
CA ALA A 166 -1.44 -7.17 -6.53
C ALA A 166 -2.57 -7.60 -7.46
N ARG A 167 -2.76 -8.92 -7.63
CA ARG A 167 -3.66 -9.46 -8.67
C ARG A 167 -5.13 -9.31 -8.36
N TRP A 168 -5.51 -9.34 -7.09
CA TRP A 168 -6.90 -9.17 -6.67
C TRP A 168 -7.36 -7.70 -6.68
N ALA A 169 -6.39 -6.78 -6.75
CA ALA A 169 -6.66 -5.36 -6.80
C ALA A 169 -7.08 -4.86 -8.19
N ARG A 170 -6.70 -5.54 -9.26
CA ARG A 170 -6.84 -5.06 -10.63
C ARG A 170 -7.53 -6.04 -11.55
N PHE A 171 -8.16 -5.49 -12.59
CA PHE A 171 -8.80 -6.28 -13.65
C PHE A 171 -7.78 -6.91 -14.62
N PRO A 172 -8.18 -7.97 -15.35
CA PRO A 172 -7.37 -8.47 -16.45
C PRO A 172 -7.09 -7.39 -17.50
N PRO A 173 -5.91 -7.39 -18.16
CA PRO A 173 -4.87 -8.42 -18.11
C PRO A 173 -3.85 -8.21 -16.98
N ILE A 174 -3.90 -7.12 -16.24
CA ILE A 174 -2.91 -6.76 -15.19
C ILE A 174 -3.10 -7.63 -13.95
N GLY A 175 -4.36 -7.82 -13.55
CA GLY A 175 -4.75 -8.61 -12.40
C GLY A 175 -5.80 -9.66 -12.73
N ARG A 176 -6.54 -10.10 -11.70
CA ARG A 176 -7.59 -11.12 -11.81
C ARG A 176 -8.88 -10.75 -11.08
N ARG A 177 -9.08 -9.48 -10.76
CA ARG A 177 -10.30 -9.03 -10.11
C ARG A 177 -11.52 -9.37 -10.97
N SER A 178 -12.56 -9.94 -10.36
CA SER A 178 -13.87 -10.15 -11.00
C SER A 178 -14.64 -8.83 -11.06
N GLN A 179 -15.42 -8.63 -12.11
CA GLN A 179 -16.29 -7.47 -12.27
C GLN A 179 -17.71 -7.82 -11.85
N GLY A 180 -18.28 -7.03 -10.95
CA GLY A 180 -19.67 -7.19 -10.50
C GLY A 180 -20.16 -5.96 -9.74
N GLY A 181 -21.43 -5.98 -9.39
CA GLY A 181 -22.02 -5.00 -8.50
C GLY A 181 -22.17 -3.58 -9.04
N SER A 182 -22.73 -2.72 -8.20
CA SER A 182 -22.79 -1.28 -8.40
C SER A 182 -21.47 -0.66 -7.91
N GLN A 183 -20.80 0.05 -8.79
CA GLN A 183 -19.47 0.59 -8.48
C GLN A 183 -19.58 2.03 -7.99
N PHE A 184 -19.07 2.30 -6.79
CA PHE A 184 -19.08 3.63 -6.17
C PHE A 184 -18.61 4.72 -7.13
N TRP A 185 -17.53 4.46 -7.87
CA TRP A 185 -16.87 5.46 -8.72
C TRP A 185 -17.54 5.70 -10.06
N ASN A 186 -18.58 4.95 -10.44
CA ASN A 186 -19.29 5.18 -11.71
C ASN A 186 -19.81 6.61 -11.85
N ASN A 187 -20.19 7.25 -10.74
CA ASN A 187 -20.70 8.62 -10.72
C ASN A 187 -19.60 9.70 -10.77
N PHE A 188 -18.34 9.31 -10.73
CA PHE A 188 -17.20 10.23 -10.69
C PHE A 188 -16.29 10.10 -11.91
N LEU A 189 -16.66 9.25 -12.87
CA LEU A 189 -15.87 9.00 -14.07
C LEU A 189 -15.85 10.23 -14.98
N ASN A 190 -14.71 10.48 -15.62
CA ASN A 190 -14.66 11.50 -16.67
C ASN A 190 -15.43 11.04 -17.92
N PRO A 191 -15.89 11.97 -18.77
CA PRO A 191 -16.55 11.61 -20.03
C PRO A 191 -15.70 10.68 -20.89
N GLY A 192 -16.30 9.58 -21.35
CA GLY A 192 -15.65 8.56 -22.18
C GLY A 192 -14.86 7.48 -21.40
N GLU A 193 -14.83 7.56 -20.07
CA GLU A 193 -14.29 6.51 -19.21
C GLU A 193 -15.37 5.51 -18.82
N THR A 194 -14.96 4.28 -18.60
CA THR A 194 -15.73 3.25 -17.92
C THR A 194 -15.00 2.82 -16.66
N TYR A 195 -15.70 2.31 -15.67
CA TYR A 195 -15.08 1.80 -14.45
C TYR A 195 -13.93 0.83 -14.76
N ARG A 196 -14.18 -0.12 -15.66
CA ARG A 196 -13.19 -1.16 -16.00
C ARG A 196 -11.91 -0.64 -16.63
N ASN A 197 -11.98 0.42 -17.46
CA ASN A 197 -10.81 0.90 -18.20
C ASN A 197 -10.05 2.04 -17.49
N SER A 198 -10.55 2.49 -16.34
CA SER A 198 -9.95 3.61 -15.60
C SER A 198 -9.56 3.26 -14.17
N ILE A 199 -10.28 2.33 -13.50
CA ILE A 199 -10.09 2.12 -12.07
C ILE A 199 -8.73 1.51 -11.72
N ASP A 200 -8.20 0.62 -12.56
CA ASP A 200 -6.90 -0.03 -12.32
C ASP A 200 -5.75 0.96 -12.16
N ASP A 201 -5.83 2.10 -12.88
CA ASP A 201 -4.85 3.17 -12.78
C ASP A 201 -4.99 3.98 -11.49
N ASN A 202 -6.17 3.92 -10.87
CA ASN A 202 -6.48 4.62 -9.64
C ASN A 202 -6.23 3.77 -8.39
N VAL A 203 -5.92 2.49 -8.55
CA VAL A 203 -5.61 1.60 -7.42
C VAL A 203 -4.19 1.84 -6.92
N LEU A 204 -4.03 1.87 -5.60
CA LEU A 204 -2.75 1.72 -4.88
C LEU A 204 -2.73 0.37 -4.17
N SER A 205 -1.83 -0.50 -4.58
CA SER A 205 -1.53 -1.74 -3.86
C SER A 205 -0.33 -1.51 -2.96
N VAL A 206 -0.58 -1.52 -1.65
CA VAL A 206 0.44 -1.34 -0.61
C VAL A 206 0.65 -2.66 0.11
N VAL A 207 1.89 -3.07 0.26
CA VAL A 207 2.28 -4.23 1.06
C VAL A 207 3.09 -3.80 2.27
N MET A 208 2.89 -4.49 3.40
CA MET A 208 3.59 -4.23 4.63
C MET A 208 4.55 -5.37 4.92
N ILE A 209 5.84 -5.05 4.99
CA ILE A 209 6.90 -5.94 5.45
C ILE A 209 7.11 -5.69 6.93
N GLU A 210 7.01 -6.74 7.73
CA GLU A 210 7.06 -6.63 9.19
C GLU A 210 7.69 -7.85 9.87
N THR A 211 8.30 -8.75 9.07
CA THR A 211 9.06 -9.91 9.53
C THR A 211 10.46 -9.92 8.95
N VAL A 212 11.37 -10.73 9.52
CA VAL A 212 12.72 -10.90 8.97
C VAL A 212 12.67 -11.61 7.61
N GLU A 213 11.76 -12.56 7.43
CA GLU A 213 11.53 -13.25 6.15
C GLU A 213 11.11 -12.27 5.06
N GLY A 214 10.15 -11.40 5.34
CA GLY A 214 9.73 -10.36 4.41
C GLY A 214 10.86 -9.38 4.07
N VAL A 215 11.75 -9.07 5.04
CA VAL A 215 12.95 -8.25 4.79
C VAL A 215 13.91 -8.96 3.84
N ASP A 216 14.12 -10.27 4.01
CA ASP A 216 14.99 -11.05 3.13
C ASP A 216 14.45 -11.11 1.69
N ASN A 217 13.14 -11.13 1.51
CA ASN A 217 12.44 -11.17 0.22
C ASN A 217 12.01 -9.78 -0.29
N ALA A 218 12.46 -8.70 0.34
CA ALA A 218 11.94 -7.34 0.09
C ALA A 218 12.04 -6.88 -1.37
N TYR A 219 13.08 -7.30 -2.10
CA TYR A 219 13.22 -6.93 -3.50
C TYR A 219 12.19 -7.66 -4.39
N GLU A 220 12.03 -8.94 -4.22
CA GLU A 220 11.09 -9.78 -4.96
C GLU A 220 9.64 -9.34 -4.69
N ILE A 221 9.32 -9.01 -3.44
CA ILE A 221 8.05 -8.43 -3.04
C ILE A 221 7.82 -7.08 -3.72
N ALA A 222 8.78 -6.17 -3.60
CA ALA A 222 8.67 -4.84 -4.19
C ALA A 222 8.62 -4.88 -5.72
N ALA A 223 9.37 -5.76 -6.36
CA ALA A 223 9.43 -5.89 -7.82
C ALA A 223 8.16 -6.52 -8.42
N MET A 224 7.27 -7.10 -7.61
CA MET A 224 6.04 -7.72 -8.08
C MET A 224 5.21 -6.72 -8.92
N PRO A 225 4.86 -7.07 -10.18
CA PRO A 225 4.00 -6.23 -11.00
C PRO A 225 2.66 -5.97 -10.30
N GLY A 226 2.28 -4.70 -10.21
CA GLY A 226 1.04 -4.29 -9.54
C GLY A 226 1.21 -3.85 -8.09
N ILE A 227 2.34 -4.08 -7.44
CA ILE A 227 2.67 -3.41 -6.18
C ILE A 227 3.12 -1.98 -6.49
N ASP A 228 2.61 -1.01 -5.73
CA ASP A 228 2.93 0.42 -5.87
C ASP A 228 3.80 0.93 -4.73
N VAL A 229 3.51 0.49 -3.51
CA VAL A 229 4.13 0.99 -2.27
C VAL A 229 4.53 -0.19 -1.39
N VAL A 230 5.70 -0.10 -0.78
CA VAL A 230 6.14 -0.99 0.29
C VAL A 230 6.30 -0.18 1.57
N ILE A 231 5.68 -0.63 2.65
CA ILE A 231 5.78 0.01 3.96
C ILE A 231 6.30 -0.96 5.01
N LEU A 232 6.79 -0.43 6.11
CA LEU A 232 7.20 -1.23 7.28
C LEU A 232 6.15 -1.20 8.37
N GLY A 233 5.92 -2.35 9.00
CA GLY A 233 5.24 -2.49 10.28
C GLY A 233 6.24 -2.56 11.43
N ASN A 234 6.56 -1.39 12.01
CA ASN A 234 7.67 -1.29 12.97
C ASN A 234 7.47 -2.10 14.25
N SER A 235 6.24 -2.19 14.76
CA SER A 235 5.93 -2.92 15.99
C SER A 235 6.18 -4.43 15.82
N ASP A 236 5.66 -4.97 14.71
CA ASP A 236 5.79 -6.40 14.42
C ASP A 236 7.21 -6.76 14.01
N LEU A 237 7.88 -5.93 13.19
CA LEU A 237 9.28 -6.16 12.88
C LEU A 237 10.18 -6.13 14.12
N THR A 238 9.91 -5.26 15.11
CA THR A 238 10.57 -5.28 16.41
C THR A 238 10.35 -6.61 17.13
N SER A 239 9.09 -7.06 17.14
CA SER A 239 8.70 -8.30 17.80
C SER A 239 9.33 -9.53 17.15
N PHE A 240 9.24 -9.64 15.83
CA PHE A 240 9.73 -10.81 15.08
C PHE A 240 11.26 -10.85 14.95
N SER A 241 11.93 -9.70 14.87
CA SER A 241 13.38 -9.64 14.82
C SER A 241 14.03 -9.78 16.21
N GLY A 242 13.31 -9.41 17.26
CA GLY A 242 13.84 -9.28 18.61
C GLY A 242 14.78 -8.08 18.81
N PHE A 243 14.86 -7.17 17.83
CA PHE A 243 15.72 -6.00 17.90
C PHE A 243 14.92 -4.76 18.28
N PRO A 244 15.30 -4.04 19.35
CA PRO A 244 14.75 -2.72 19.62
C PRO A 244 14.94 -1.77 18.43
N GLN A 245 14.01 -0.86 18.21
CA GLN A 245 14.06 0.07 17.06
C GLN A 245 15.27 1.01 17.07
N THR A 246 15.93 1.17 18.21
CA THR A 246 17.17 1.94 18.35
C THR A 246 18.43 1.13 18.04
N ASP A 247 18.33 -0.18 17.90
CA ASP A 247 19.46 -1.08 17.59
C ASP A 247 19.89 -0.90 16.13
N ASP A 248 21.20 -0.88 15.88
CA ASP A 248 21.74 -0.74 14.52
C ASP A 248 21.30 -1.91 13.62
N ARG A 249 21.12 -3.11 14.16
CA ARG A 249 20.61 -4.27 13.40
C ARG A 249 19.17 -4.04 12.92
N TYR A 250 18.33 -3.39 13.73
CA TYR A 250 17.00 -2.99 13.30
C TYR A 250 17.05 -1.94 12.18
N GLN A 251 17.95 -0.95 12.33
CA GLN A 251 18.14 0.08 11.31
C GLN A 251 18.68 -0.50 9.99
N ASP A 252 19.45 -1.59 10.03
CA ASP A 252 19.90 -2.31 8.85
C ASP A 252 18.73 -3.02 8.15
N LEU A 253 17.79 -3.64 8.89
CA LEU A 253 16.57 -4.21 8.31
C LEU A 253 15.74 -3.13 7.56
N LEU A 254 15.56 -1.97 8.18
CA LEU A 254 14.87 -0.84 7.54
C LEU A 254 15.57 -0.41 6.24
N THR A 255 16.90 -0.30 6.30
CA THR A 255 17.72 0.11 5.15
C THR A 255 17.59 -0.86 4.00
N ARG A 256 17.61 -2.16 4.28
CA ARG A 256 17.45 -3.22 3.28
C ARG A 256 16.11 -3.12 2.56
N VAL A 257 15.01 -2.97 3.29
CA VAL A 257 13.68 -2.84 2.68
C VAL A 257 13.57 -1.54 1.87
N ARG A 258 14.05 -0.41 2.39
CA ARG A 258 14.10 0.84 1.64
C ARG A 258 14.85 0.70 0.33
N ASP A 259 16.06 0.17 0.38
CA ASP A 259 16.93 0.07 -0.80
C ASP A 259 16.37 -0.92 -1.84
N ALA A 260 15.80 -2.03 -1.38
CA ALA A 260 15.07 -2.97 -2.21
C ALA A 260 13.86 -2.31 -2.91
N THR A 261 13.09 -1.53 -2.16
CA THR A 261 11.93 -0.80 -2.67
C THR A 261 12.33 0.19 -3.76
N TYR A 262 13.37 0.98 -3.53
CA TYR A 262 13.88 1.94 -4.53
C TYR A 262 14.48 1.25 -5.75
N LYS A 263 15.23 0.16 -5.55
CA LYS A 263 15.77 -0.65 -6.64
C LYS A 263 14.66 -1.19 -7.54
N ALA A 264 13.51 -1.55 -6.95
CA ALA A 264 12.33 -1.98 -7.68
C ALA A 264 11.53 -0.82 -8.32
N GLY A 265 11.92 0.44 -8.10
CA GLY A 265 11.22 1.62 -8.60
C GLY A 265 9.84 1.84 -7.96
N LYS A 266 9.69 1.47 -6.69
CA LYS A 266 8.43 1.61 -5.92
C LYS A 266 8.55 2.73 -4.87
N TYR A 267 7.40 3.11 -4.30
CA TYR A 267 7.37 4.07 -3.22
C TYR A 267 7.62 3.39 -1.89
N TRP A 268 8.48 4.00 -1.10
CA TRP A 268 8.78 3.61 0.27
C TRP A 268 7.86 4.33 1.25
N GLY A 269 7.40 3.62 2.27
CA GLY A 269 6.52 4.18 3.28
C GLY A 269 6.70 3.56 4.67
N ASN A 270 5.89 4.02 5.61
CA ASN A 270 5.96 3.57 6.99
C ASN A 270 4.58 3.53 7.66
N ALA A 271 4.33 2.49 8.45
CA ALA A 271 3.18 2.42 9.33
C ALA A 271 3.47 3.26 10.59
N GLY A 272 2.92 4.48 10.62
CA GLY A 272 3.14 5.47 11.64
C GLY A 272 3.97 6.66 11.15
N PHE A 273 3.50 7.87 11.45
CA PHE A 273 4.23 9.09 11.09
C PHE A 273 5.33 9.41 12.11
N GLN A 274 5.03 9.20 13.36
CA GLN A 274 6.07 9.32 14.39
C GLN A 274 6.98 8.10 14.25
N PHE A 275 7.99 8.30 13.49
CA PHE A 275 9.08 7.36 13.43
C PHE A 275 9.56 7.14 14.85
N ALA A 276 9.60 5.89 15.23
CA ALA A 276 10.23 5.53 16.47
C ALA A 276 11.57 6.26 16.59
N THR A 277 11.83 6.75 17.77
CA THR A 277 13.06 7.44 18.12
C THR A 277 14.26 6.68 17.56
N GLY A 278 14.97 7.27 16.62
CA GLY A 278 16.13 6.65 15.98
C GLY A 278 15.92 6.13 14.55
N ASN A 279 14.72 6.15 13.98
CA ASN A 279 14.52 5.78 12.58
C ASN A 279 15.18 6.83 11.65
N ARG A 280 16.34 6.48 11.11
CA ARG A 280 17.17 7.35 10.28
C ARG A 280 16.61 7.55 8.86
N LEU A 281 15.61 6.76 8.46
CA LEU A 281 15.07 6.71 7.09
C LEU A 281 13.76 7.46 6.91
N SER A 282 13.26 8.07 7.96
CA SER A 282 12.04 8.85 7.99
C SER A 282 11.89 9.87 6.87
N PRO A 283 12.90 10.73 6.65
CA PRO A 283 12.77 11.80 5.65
C PRO A 283 12.62 11.27 4.22
N ASP A 284 12.99 10.01 3.99
CA ASP A 284 12.99 9.41 2.67
C ASP A 284 11.64 8.79 2.30
N SER A 285 10.76 8.59 3.30
CA SER A 285 9.48 7.92 3.09
C SER A 285 8.45 8.85 2.42
N ARG A 286 7.58 8.27 1.61
CA ARG A 286 6.57 9.00 0.83
C ARG A 286 5.14 8.67 1.22
N PHE A 287 4.90 7.54 1.85
CA PHE A 287 3.58 7.06 2.22
C PHE A 287 3.53 6.80 3.73
N HIS A 288 2.61 7.47 4.43
CA HIS A 288 2.58 7.43 5.90
C HIS A 288 1.19 7.13 6.44
N GLN A 289 1.13 6.13 7.30
CA GLN A 289 -0.01 6.00 8.21
C GLN A 289 0.07 7.12 9.24
N ASN A 290 -0.99 7.93 9.34
CA ASN A 290 -1.04 9.14 10.14
C ASN A 290 -0.06 10.22 9.65
N GLY A 291 -0.04 11.35 10.34
CA GLY A 291 0.85 12.46 10.01
C GLY A 291 0.14 13.80 10.09
N PRO A 292 0.80 14.88 9.64
CA PRO A 292 0.19 16.19 9.64
C PRO A 292 -0.96 16.26 8.64
N SER A 293 -1.99 17.01 8.98
CA SER A 293 -3.02 17.39 8.03
C SER A 293 -2.43 18.31 6.95
N LYS A 294 -2.99 18.28 5.74
CA LYS A 294 -2.49 19.06 4.59
C LYS A 294 -2.69 20.58 4.73
N ASP A 295 -3.52 21.02 5.68
CA ASP A 295 -3.92 22.42 5.89
C ASP A 295 -3.72 22.91 7.34
N GLY A 296 -3.01 22.14 8.17
CA GLY A 296 -2.79 22.49 9.59
C GLY A 296 -4.00 22.23 10.49
N TRP A 297 -5.03 21.56 9.97
CA TRP A 297 -6.20 21.21 10.79
C TRP A 297 -5.81 20.27 11.93
N ALA A 298 -6.41 20.49 13.10
CA ALA A 298 -6.29 19.61 14.25
C ALA A 298 -7.70 19.15 14.67
N PRO A 299 -7.88 17.87 15.04
CA PRO A 299 -9.17 17.40 15.52
C PRO A 299 -9.57 18.20 16.76
N PRO A 300 -10.86 18.50 16.93
CA PRO A 300 -11.34 19.14 18.14
C PRO A 300 -10.92 18.31 19.35
N ALA A 301 -10.52 19.00 20.44
CA ALA A 301 -10.13 18.34 21.67
C ALA A 301 -11.24 17.38 22.11
N ARG A 302 -10.89 16.14 22.43
CA ARG A 302 -11.87 15.16 22.94
C ARG A 302 -12.50 15.72 24.21
N THR A 303 -13.72 16.19 24.12
CA THR A 303 -14.55 16.50 25.27
C THR A 303 -15.11 15.19 25.83
N GLY A 304 -14.34 14.51 26.66
CA GLY A 304 -14.74 13.27 27.29
C GLY A 304 -13.50 12.45 27.66
N GLY A 305 -13.15 12.48 28.94
CA GLY A 305 -12.04 11.67 29.45
C GLY A 305 -12.27 10.21 29.15
N ALA A 306 -11.22 9.51 28.75
CA ALA A 306 -11.22 8.06 28.72
C ALA A 306 -11.75 7.57 30.10
N PRO A 307 -12.60 6.54 30.13
CA PRO A 307 -12.95 5.93 31.40
C PRO A 307 -11.65 5.55 32.10
N ALA A 308 -11.47 6.03 33.31
CA ALA A 308 -10.30 5.68 34.12
C ALA A 308 -10.18 4.15 34.13
N ASN A 309 -8.99 3.64 33.83
CA ASN A 309 -8.74 2.21 33.99
C ASN A 309 -9.21 1.80 35.39
N PRO A 310 -10.02 0.77 35.54
CA PRO A 310 -10.39 0.29 36.87
C PRO A 310 -9.11 0.02 37.65
N PRO A 311 -9.06 0.38 38.94
CA PRO A 311 -7.88 0.19 39.75
C PRO A 311 -7.49 -1.28 39.73
N ALA A 312 -6.20 -1.56 39.56
CA ALA A 312 -5.66 -2.91 39.58
C ALA A 312 -6.17 -3.60 40.83
N ARG A 313 -6.84 -4.74 40.72
CA ARG A 313 -7.28 -5.55 41.83
C ARG A 313 -6.05 -5.90 42.66
N GLY A 314 -5.96 -5.30 43.84
CA GLY A 314 -4.92 -5.62 44.79
C GLY A 314 -4.97 -7.12 45.12
N GLY A 315 -3.91 -7.81 44.74
CA GLY A 315 -3.71 -9.21 45.15
C GLY A 315 -3.52 -9.26 46.65
N THR A 316 -4.56 -9.69 47.38
CA THR A 316 -4.41 -10.08 48.78
C THR A 316 -3.54 -11.33 48.84
N SER A 317 -2.31 -11.16 49.28
CA SER A 317 -1.45 -12.26 49.70
C SER A 317 -2.05 -12.89 50.98
N GLY A 318 -2.82 -13.95 50.80
CA GLY A 318 -3.22 -14.83 51.92
C GLY A 318 -2.04 -15.77 52.24
N ARG A 319 -1.26 -15.39 53.26
CA ARG A 319 -0.52 -16.38 54.06
C ARG A 319 -1.52 -17.03 55.01
N GLY A 320 -1.53 -18.33 55.06
CA GLY A 320 -2.31 -19.10 56.04
C GLY A 320 -1.99 -20.57 55.91
N GLN A 321 -1.07 -21.02 56.78
CA GLN A 321 -0.89 -22.28 57.44
C GLN A 321 -1.10 -23.59 56.64
#